data_e06e3f9866652b69de6f47a72dc46440
#
_entry.id   e06e3f9866652b69de6f47a72dc46440
#
_cell.length_a   1.000
_cell.length_b   1.000
_cell.length_c   1.000
_cell.angle_alpha   90.00
_cell.angle_beta   90.00
_cell.angle_gamma   90.00
#
_symmetry.space_group_name_H-M   'P 1'
#
loop_
_entity.id
_entity.type
_entity.pdbx_description
1 polymer ?
#
loop_
_entity_poly.entity_id
_entity_poly.type
_entity_poly.pdbx_seq_one_letter_code
_entity_poly.pdbx_strand_id
1 'polypeptide(L)'
;MAELTASVDGVLTSFCPAGSANDPALAEAVIFLPGQSAADELGKRLVTLQASNLVENGDRTFELHHGGKLGIESRTALSGPDELAMAYTPGVARVCKHIESDAEAAWDLTIKGTTVAVITDGTAVLGLGDIGTLAALPVMEGKAALFKVFGGVNAFPVCLDTRDPDEIVETVARIALVFGGINLEDISAPRCFEIEKRLDGMLDIPVFHDDQHGTAIVALAALENAVCITGRKMESLKIVVSGAGAAGIAVAGILRGRGVGEIILCDSKGIVSIDRNDLNGYKQAFAVSRGGSLADALRGADVFVGVSAPGIVSREMVQSMQPKPIVFGLSNPVPEVMPEVLDGLDAVIATGRSDYPNQINNVLAFPGIFRGALSCRSRSITPAMYRAAAGALAGLVSVRDREAGRIIPAVFDPRVAGAVSAAVVECAVAEGLARRMPE
;
A
#
# COMPACT_ATOMS: atom_id res chain seq x y z
N MET A 1 15.99 20.76 22.79
CA MET A 1 15.66 19.78 21.74
C MET A 1 14.32 20.10 21.09
N ALA A 2 13.20 20.21 21.82
CA ALA A 2 11.88 20.48 21.21
C ALA A 2 11.84 21.77 20.33
N GLU A 3 12.40 22.88 20.82
CA GLU A 3 12.47 24.13 20.02
C GLU A 3 13.37 23.98 18.78
N LEU A 4 14.48 23.26 18.91
CA LEU A 4 15.38 23.00 17.79
C LEU A 4 14.72 22.11 16.74
N THR A 5 13.99 21.09 17.18
CA THR A 5 13.24 20.18 16.31
C THR A 5 12.13 20.94 15.55
N ALA A 6 11.35 21.76 16.26
CA ALA A 6 10.30 22.58 15.65
C ALA A 6 10.84 23.58 14.60
N SER A 7 12.08 24.04 14.78
CA SER A 7 12.70 25.00 13.85
C SER A 7 13.10 24.42 12.48
N VAL A 8 12.98 23.10 12.32
CA VAL A 8 13.25 22.35 11.07
C VAL A 8 12.04 21.49 10.65
N ASP A 9 10.85 21.84 11.14
CA ASP A 9 9.60 21.10 10.91
C ASP A 9 9.67 19.62 11.33
N GLY A 10 10.55 19.30 12.27
CA GLY A 10 10.73 17.95 12.78
C GLY A 10 9.81 17.64 13.95
N VAL A 11 9.57 16.35 14.19
CA VAL A 11 8.81 15.85 15.32
C VAL A 11 9.72 15.09 16.26
N LEU A 12 9.81 15.56 17.51
CA LEU A 12 10.52 14.84 18.56
C LEU A 12 9.67 13.63 19.01
N THR A 13 10.08 12.42 18.63
CA THR A 13 9.30 11.20 18.89
C THR A 13 9.65 10.55 20.21
N SER A 14 10.88 10.70 20.66
CA SER A 14 11.29 10.24 21.99
C SER A 14 12.43 11.05 22.55
N PHE A 15 12.46 11.18 23.88
CA PHE A 15 13.57 11.75 24.63
C PHE A 15 13.76 10.90 25.88
N CYS A 16 14.83 10.14 25.92
CA CYS A 16 15.14 9.25 27.03
C CYS A 16 16.52 9.57 27.62
N PRO A 17 16.67 9.58 28.94
CA PRO A 17 17.99 9.58 29.53
C PRO A 17 18.73 8.31 29.09
N ALA A 18 19.81 8.46 28.33
CA ALA A 18 20.64 7.35 27.84
C ALA A 18 21.77 6.99 28.76
N GLY A 19 21.78 7.53 29.99
CA GLY A 19 22.83 7.34 30.96
C GLY A 19 23.04 5.87 31.31
N SER A 20 24.22 5.34 30.94
CA SER A 20 24.76 4.14 31.56
C SER A 20 25.13 4.46 33.02
N ALA A 21 25.33 3.43 33.85
CA ALA A 21 25.81 3.61 35.23
C ALA A 21 27.09 4.46 35.33
N ASN A 22 27.77 4.70 34.21
CA ASN A 22 29.03 5.44 34.13
C ASN A 22 28.88 6.90 33.65
N ASP A 23 27.74 7.30 33.04
CA ASP A 23 27.48 8.70 32.66
C ASP A 23 25.97 9.01 32.65
N PRO A 24 25.43 9.49 33.80
CA PRO A 24 24.02 9.81 33.94
C PRO A 24 23.60 11.10 33.20
N ALA A 25 24.53 11.83 32.58
CA ALA A 25 24.27 13.09 31.90
C ALA A 25 23.91 12.91 30.42
N LEU A 26 24.04 11.71 29.86
CA LEU A 26 23.69 11.44 28.47
C LEU A 26 22.15 11.29 28.29
N ALA A 27 21.65 11.85 27.23
CA ALA A 27 20.26 11.66 26.79
C ALA A 27 20.21 11.39 25.29
N GLU A 28 19.35 10.46 24.90
CA GLU A 28 19.03 10.17 23.50
C GLU A 28 17.74 10.90 23.10
N ALA A 29 17.77 11.59 21.96
CA ALA A 29 16.61 12.21 21.36
C ALA A 29 16.42 11.63 19.95
N VAL A 30 15.23 11.08 19.67
CA VAL A 30 14.85 10.62 18.34
C VAL A 30 13.94 11.65 17.71
N ILE A 31 14.36 12.21 16.57
CA ILE A 31 13.67 13.25 15.84
C ILE A 31 13.28 12.71 14.48
N PHE A 32 12.00 12.76 14.18
CA PHE A 32 11.50 12.49 12.83
C PHE A 32 11.54 13.77 12.00
N LEU A 33 12.19 13.74 10.84
CA LEU A 33 12.37 14.88 9.94
C LEU A 33 11.65 14.63 8.62
N PRO A 34 11.02 15.67 8.03
CA PRO A 34 10.20 15.50 6.82
C PRO A 34 11.03 15.27 5.54
N GLY A 35 12.36 15.38 5.61
CA GLY A 35 13.23 15.13 4.45
C GLY A 35 14.68 15.51 4.69
N GLN A 36 15.53 15.23 3.70
CA GLN A 36 16.99 15.44 3.78
C GLN A 36 17.36 16.90 4.06
N SER A 37 16.65 17.87 3.46
CA SER A 37 16.91 19.30 3.70
C SER A 37 16.73 19.70 5.16
N ALA A 38 15.72 19.13 5.84
CA ALA A 38 15.49 19.34 7.27
C ALA A 38 16.58 18.67 8.12
N ALA A 39 17.04 17.50 7.71
CA ALA A 39 18.14 16.79 8.37
C ALA A 39 19.47 17.56 8.26
N ASP A 40 19.79 18.07 7.07
CA ASP A 40 20.99 18.89 6.84
C ASP A 40 20.98 20.18 7.64
N GLU A 41 19.82 20.84 7.71
CA GLU A 41 19.64 22.09 8.48
C GLU A 41 19.75 21.81 10.00
N LEU A 42 19.15 20.72 10.48
CA LEU A 42 19.27 20.31 11.88
C LEU A 42 20.73 20.02 12.23
N GLY A 43 21.44 19.29 11.36
CA GLY A 43 22.86 18.99 11.51
C GLY A 43 23.72 20.25 11.64
N LYS A 44 23.50 21.26 10.76
CA LYS A 44 24.19 22.55 10.82
C LYS A 44 23.91 23.30 12.13
N ARG A 45 22.67 23.29 12.60
CA ARG A 45 22.29 23.95 13.86
C ARG A 45 22.89 23.26 15.08
N LEU A 46 22.91 21.92 15.08
CA LEU A 46 23.57 21.14 16.15
C LEU A 46 25.06 21.47 16.25
N VAL A 47 25.76 21.57 15.12
CA VAL A 47 27.17 21.97 15.07
C VAL A 47 27.36 23.42 15.59
N THR A 48 26.47 24.34 15.21
CA THR A 48 26.55 25.77 15.61
C THR A 48 26.30 25.99 17.10
N LEU A 49 25.53 25.11 17.74
CA LEU A 49 25.25 25.19 19.18
C LEU A 49 26.47 24.83 20.06
N GLN A 50 27.67 24.66 19.49
CA GLN A 50 28.86 24.23 20.19
C GLN A 50 28.55 23.08 21.16
N ALA A 51 27.77 22.12 20.65
CA ALA A 51 27.38 20.99 21.44
C ALA A 51 28.64 20.13 21.73
N SER A 52 29.46 20.61 22.67
CA SER A 52 30.54 19.82 23.29
C SER A 52 30.02 18.50 23.89
N ASN A 53 28.69 18.32 23.85
CA ASN A 53 27.94 17.22 24.43
C ASN A 53 27.23 16.35 23.37
N LEU A 54 27.39 16.60 22.07
CA LEU A 54 26.86 15.69 21.04
C LEU A 54 27.88 14.55 20.88
N VAL A 55 27.53 13.38 21.40
CA VAL A 55 28.44 12.21 21.40
C VAL A 55 28.31 11.46 20.08
N GLU A 56 27.10 11.37 19.54
CA GLU A 56 26.82 10.68 18.30
C GLU A 56 25.62 11.33 17.60
N ASN A 57 25.68 11.45 16.28
CA ASN A 57 24.59 11.92 15.44
C ASN A 57 24.47 10.93 14.28
N GLY A 58 23.52 10.00 14.38
CA GLY A 58 23.22 9.01 13.36
C GLY A 58 21.85 9.23 12.74
N ASP A 59 21.71 8.97 11.43
CA ASP A 59 20.41 8.85 10.80
C ASP A 59 19.93 7.40 10.93
N ARG A 60 19.04 7.16 11.88
CA ARG A 60 18.48 5.82 12.15
C ARG A 60 17.80 5.20 10.94
N THR A 61 17.34 6.02 9.99
CA THR A 61 16.77 5.51 8.74
C THR A 61 17.85 4.84 7.88
N PHE A 62 19.00 5.50 7.71
CA PHE A 62 20.12 4.91 6.99
C PHE A 62 20.73 3.71 7.74
N GLU A 63 20.83 3.78 9.06
CA GLU A 63 21.29 2.66 9.89
C GLU A 63 20.39 1.42 9.71
N LEU A 64 19.06 1.61 9.71
CA LEU A 64 18.08 0.54 9.47
C LEU A 64 18.27 -0.11 8.10
N HIS A 65 18.71 0.64 7.09
CA HIS A 65 18.90 0.16 5.72
C HIS A 65 20.30 -0.44 5.48
N HIS A 66 21.24 -0.25 6.41
CA HIS A 66 22.60 -0.75 6.24
C HIS A 66 22.63 -2.28 6.15
N GLY A 67 23.14 -2.80 5.03
CA GLY A 67 23.16 -4.24 4.74
C GLY A 67 21.83 -4.79 4.21
N GLY A 68 20.84 -3.93 3.94
CA GLY A 68 19.50 -4.31 3.47
C GLY A 68 18.55 -4.71 4.60
N LYS A 69 17.26 -4.77 4.30
CA LYS A 69 16.19 -5.13 5.26
C LYS A 69 15.79 -6.60 5.18
N LEU A 70 16.34 -7.34 4.23
CA LEU A 70 16.00 -8.73 3.98
C LEU A 70 17.22 -9.62 4.11
N GLY A 71 17.02 -10.82 4.60
CA GLY A 71 18.00 -11.90 4.64
C GLY A 71 17.40 -13.21 4.16
N ILE A 72 18.23 -14.11 3.69
CA ILE A 72 17.84 -15.49 3.35
C ILE A 72 18.36 -16.40 4.43
N GLU A 73 17.45 -17.14 5.06
CA GLU A 73 17.78 -18.14 6.07
C GLU A 73 17.39 -19.53 5.59
N SER A 74 18.26 -20.51 5.89
CA SER A 74 17.93 -21.92 5.65
C SER A 74 16.84 -22.36 6.63
N ARG A 75 15.75 -22.94 6.11
CA ARG A 75 14.70 -23.57 6.91
C ARG A 75 15.05 -25.00 7.34
N THR A 76 16.13 -25.53 6.78
CA THR A 76 16.60 -26.90 7.02
C THR A 76 17.93 -26.83 7.75
N ALA A 77 18.03 -27.55 8.86
CA ALA A 77 19.31 -27.79 9.50
C ALA A 77 20.17 -28.69 8.59
N LEU A 78 21.38 -28.25 8.28
CA LEU A 78 22.37 -29.02 7.53
C LEU A 78 23.53 -29.30 8.50
N SER A 79 23.27 -30.14 9.50
CA SER A 79 24.19 -30.42 10.62
C SER A 79 25.08 -31.65 10.41
N GLY A 80 24.79 -32.46 9.40
CA GLY A 80 25.54 -33.68 9.14
C GLY A 80 25.34 -34.26 7.72
N PRO A 81 26.08 -35.35 7.42
CA PRO A 81 26.02 -35.98 6.09
C PRO A 81 24.63 -36.49 5.69
N ASP A 82 23.84 -36.93 6.66
CA ASP A 82 22.50 -37.48 6.39
C ASP A 82 21.55 -36.38 5.94
N GLU A 83 21.50 -35.21 6.63
CA GLU A 83 20.70 -34.07 6.24
C GLU A 83 21.17 -33.50 4.89
N LEU A 84 22.47 -33.45 4.66
CA LEU A 84 23.04 -33.02 3.38
C LEU A 84 22.62 -33.94 2.25
N ALA A 85 22.65 -35.29 2.47
CA ALA A 85 22.22 -36.27 1.49
C ALA A 85 20.73 -36.14 1.16
N MET A 86 19.89 -35.82 2.11
CA MET A 86 18.45 -35.60 1.91
C MET A 86 18.17 -34.29 1.21
N ALA A 87 18.80 -33.21 1.66
CA ALA A 87 18.52 -31.84 1.17
C ALA A 87 19.14 -31.57 -0.20
N TYR A 88 20.22 -32.25 -0.57
CA TYR A 88 20.94 -32.03 -1.82
C TYR A 88 21.19 -33.35 -2.56
N THR A 89 22.39 -33.87 -2.57
CA THR A 89 22.75 -35.07 -3.35
C THR A 89 22.98 -36.27 -2.42
N PRO A 90 22.34 -37.41 -2.67
CA PRO A 90 21.52 -37.84 -3.82
C PRO A 90 20.00 -37.65 -3.63
N GLY A 91 19.52 -37.32 -2.44
CA GLY A 91 18.11 -37.34 -2.04
C GLY A 91 17.20 -36.43 -2.85
N VAL A 92 17.67 -35.19 -3.17
CA VAL A 92 16.89 -34.21 -3.91
C VAL A 92 16.41 -34.68 -5.29
N ALA A 93 17.12 -35.64 -5.92
CA ALA A 93 16.73 -36.17 -7.22
C ALA A 93 15.34 -36.85 -7.19
N ARG A 94 14.93 -37.42 -6.05
CA ARG A 94 13.60 -38.04 -5.89
C ARG A 94 12.53 -36.96 -5.88
N VAL A 95 12.77 -35.83 -5.22
CA VAL A 95 11.87 -34.65 -5.19
C VAL A 95 11.73 -34.07 -6.58
N CYS A 96 12.85 -33.89 -7.30
CA CYS A 96 12.83 -33.39 -8.69
C CYS A 96 11.97 -34.28 -9.62
N LYS A 97 12.15 -35.62 -9.54
CA LYS A 97 11.34 -36.55 -10.33
C LYS A 97 9.86 -36.55 -9.95
N HIS A 98 9.56 -36.33 -8.67
CA HIS A 98 8.18 -36.20 -8.25
C HIS A 98 7.52 -34.96 -8.84
N ILE A 99 8.20 -33.81 -8.78
CA ILE A 99 7.69 -32.54 -9.39
C ILE A 99 7.63 -32.67 -10.93
N GLU A 100 8.56 -33.36 -11.57
CA GLU A 100 8.52 -33.65 -13.00
C GLU A 100 7.25 -34.42 -13.40
N SER A 101 6.82 -35.36 -12.57
CA SER A 101 5.60 -36.14 -12.79
C SER A 101 4.30 -35.45 -12.34
N ASP A 102 4.39 -34.57 -11.34
CA ASP A 102 3.27 -33.82 -10.79
C ASP A 102 3.75 -32.41 -10.45
N ALA A 103 3.49 -31.44 -11.36
CA ALA A 103 3.90 -30.06 -11.20
C ALA A 103 3.25 -29.35 -9.99
N GLU A 104 2.06 -29.80 -9.55
CA GLU A 104 1.39 -29.24 -8.37
C GLU A 104 2.17 -29.52 -7.07
N ALA A 105 2.96 -30.60 -7.03
CA ALA A 105 3.81 -30.92 -5.90
C ALA A 105 4.86 -29.82 -5.61
N ALA A 106 5.19 -28.97 -6.59
CA ALA A 106 6.09 -27.83 -6.38
C ALA A 106 5.58 -26.84 -5.33
N TRP A 107 4.27 -26.71 -5.16
CA TRP A 107 3.66 -25.83 -4.15
C TRP A 107 3.99 -26.28 -2.71
N ASP A 108 4.08 -27.58 -2.47
CA ASP A 108 4.36 -28.14 -1.14
C ASP A 108 5.85 -28.39 -0.91
N LEU A 109 6.58 -28.74 -1.97
CA LEU A 109 7.97 -29.21 -1.88
C LEU A 109 9.02 -28.13 -2.15
N THR A 110 8.59 -26.91 -2.48
CA THR A 110 9.48 -25.77 -2.73
C THR A 110 8.98 -24.50 -2.03
N ILE A 111 9.75 -23.41 -2.18
CA ILE A 111 9.34 -22.10 -1.68
C ILE A 111 8.16 -21.48 -2.45
N LYS A 112 7.77 -22.05 -3.59
CA LYS A 112 6.71 -21.53 -4.47
C LYS A 112 5.42 -21.24 -3.70
N GLY A 113 4.95 -22.16 -2.89
CA GLY A 113 3.68 -22.04 -2.15
C GLY A 113 3.64 -20.94 -1.10
N THR A 114 4.79 -20.33 -0.77
CA THR A 114 4.89 -19.33 0.31
C THR A 114 5.56 -18.02 -0.11
N THR A 115 5.88 -17.86 -1.40
CA THR A 115 6.72 -16.74 -1.86
C THR A 115 6.07 -15.95 -2.98
N VAL A 116 6.10 -14.63 -2.88
CA VAL A 116 5.60 -13.64 -3.86
C VAL A 116 6.78 -12.88 -4.46
N ALA A 117 6.74 -12.60 -5.76
CA ALA A 117 7.65 -11.62 -6.35
C ALA A 117 7.07 -10.22 -6.23
N VAL A 118 7.87 -9.25 -5.76
CA VAL A 118 7.55 -7.82 -5.78
C VAL A 118 8.27 -7.21 -6.97
N ILE A 119 7.52 -6.92 -8.03
CA ILE A 119 8.05 -6.48 -9.33
C ILE A 119 7.89 -4.98 -9.46
N THR A 120 8.96 -4.29 -9.82
CA THR A 120 8.94 -2.85 -10.12
C THR A 120 9.86 -2.50 -11.30
N ASP A 121 9.54 -1.40 -11.98
CA ASP A 121 10.44 -0.69 -12.90
C ASP A 121 10.90 0.68 -12.35
N GLY A 122 10.45 1.04 -11.12
CA GLY A 122 10.86 2.24 -10.41
C GLY A 122 10.37 3.56 -11.03
N THR A 123 9.28 3.52 -11.83
CA THR A 123 8.79 4.70 -12.55
C THR A 123 7.68 5.48 -11.87
N ALA A 124 7.16 5.00 -10.73
CA ALA A 124 6.09 5.67 -9.99
C ALA A 124 6.25 5.51 -8.46
N VAL A 125 7.48 5.63 -7.98
CA VAL A 125 7.78 5.47 -6.56
C VAL A 125 7.10 6.57 -5.75
N LEU A 126 6.38 6.15 -4.72
CA LEU A 126 5.49 6.98 -3.92
C LEU A 126 6.14 8.30 -3.47
N GLY A 127 5.58 9.44 -3.90
CA GLY A 127 6.06 10.78 -3.55
C GLY A 127 7.36 11.21 -4.25
N LEU A 128 8.07 10.31 -4.92
CA LEU A 128 9.35 10.58 -5.59
C LEU A 128 9.25 10.52 -7.12
N GLY A 129 8.23 9.83 -7.65
CA GLY A 129 8.04 9.68 -9.09
C GLY A 129 9.01 8.67 -9.73
N ASP A 130 9.53 9.00 -10.91
CA ASP A 130 10.48 8.17 -11.65
C ASP A 130 11.90 8.38 -11.12
N ILE A 131 12.33 7.53 -10.21
CA ILE A 131 13.68 7.56 -9.63
C ILE A 131 14.58 6.44 -10.15
N GLY A 132 14.06 5.59 -11.02
CA GLY A 132 14.77 4.46 -11.60
C GLY A 132 14.81 3.22 -10.69
N THR A 133 15.12 2.13 -11.32
CA THR A 133 14.97 0.77 -10.77
C THR A 133 15.81 0.51 -9.53
N LEU A 134 17.10 0.91 -9.56
CA LEU A 134 18.01 0.65 -8.43
C LEU A 134 17.63 1.48 -7.21
N ALA A 135 17.23 2.74 -7.40
CA ALA A 135 16.82 3.61 -6.30
C ALA A 135 15.48 3.19 -5.68
N ALA A 136 14.64 2.43 -6.39
CA ALA A 136 13.41 1.84 -5.87
C ALA A 136 13.65 0.61 -4.97
N LEU A 137 14.82 -0.04 -5.04
CA LEU A 137 15.10 -1.27 -4.30
C LEU A 137 14.84 -1.16 -2.78
N PRO A 138 15.22 -0.09 -2.08
CA PRO A 138 14.91 0.04 -0.65
C PRO A 138 13.40 0.02 -0.34
N VAL A 139 12.57 0.56 -1.23
CA VAL A 139 11.10 0.52 -1.08
C VAL A 139 10.60 -0.91 -1.27
N MET A 140 11.11 -1.63 -2.27
CA MET A 140 10.74 -3.02 -2.55
C MET A 140 11.16 -3.97 -1.43
N GLU A 141 12.33 -3.75 -0.83
CA GLU A 141 12.72 -4.47 0.40
C GLU A 141 11.77 -4.18 1.55
N GLY A 142 11.35 -2.92 1.71
CA GLY A 142 10.34 -2.53 2.68
C GLY A 142 9.01 -3.26 2.44
N LYS A 143 8.54 -3.29 1.19
CA LYS A 143 7.34 -4.05 0.81
C LYS A 143 7.46 -5.53 1.15
N ALA A 144 8.58 -6.15 0.84
CA ALA A 144 8.84 -7.55 1.16
C ALA A 144 8.86 -7.83 2.68
N ALA A 145 9.45 -6.92 3.46
CA ALA A 145 9.42 -6.99 4.92
C ALA A 145 7.99 -6.90 5.46
N LEU A 146 7.14 -6.00 4.91
CA LEU A 146 5.73 -5.89 5.28
C LEU A 146 4.94 -7.17 4.96
N PHE A 147 5.16 -7.80 3.81
CA PHE A 147 4.60 -9.11 3.48
C PHE A 147 4.91 -10.15 4.56
N LYS A 148 6.18 -10.19 5.00
CA LYS A 148 6.63 -11.15 6.00
C LYS A 148 6.05 -10.87 7.37
N VAL A 149 6.15 -9.62 7.84
CA VAL A 149 5.77 -9.23 9.22
C VAL A 149 4.26 -9.33 9.41
N PHE A 150 3.46 -8.83 8.47
CA PHE A 150 2.00 -8.77 8.62
C PHE A 150 1.28 -9.99 8.05
N GLY A 151 1.77 -10.55 6.93
CA GLY A 151 1.11 -11.66 6.24
C GLY A 151 1.70 -13.04 6.53
N GLY A 152 2.92 -13.13 7.06
CA GLY A 152 3.67 -14.38 7.14
C GLY A 152 4.14 -14.91 5.77
N VAL A 153 3.96 -14.13 4.71
CA VAL A 153 4.31 -14.45 3.33
C VAL A 153 5.74 -14.04 3.05
N ASN A 154 6.53 -14.91 2.45
CA ASN A 154 7.85 -14.51 1.94
C ASN A 154 7.66 -13.67 0.68
N ALA A 155 8.48 -12.64 0.52
CA ALA A 155 8.47 -11.84 -0.70
C ALA A 155 9.90 -11.52 -1.13
N PHE A 156 10.12 -11.47 -2.44
CA PHE A 156 11.43 -11.20 -3.00
C PHE A 156 11.34 -10.02 -3.98
N PRO A 157 12.13 -8.94 -3.77
CA PRO A 157 12.16 -7.80 -4.67
C PRO A 157 12.82 -8.17 -6.00
N VAL A 158 12.15 -7.84 -7.10
CA VAL A 158 12.63 -8.03 -8.47
C VAL A 158 12.49 -6.70 -9.19
N CYS A 159 13.58 -5.96 -9.27
CA CYS A 159 13.66 -4.64 -9.91
C CYS A 159 14.13 -4.81 -11.35
N LEU A 160 13.31 -4.44 -12.34
CA LEU A 160 13.57 -4.66 -13.75
C LEU A 160 14.08 -3.37 -14.40
N ASP A 161 15.29 -3.41 -14.97
CA ASP A 161 15.89 -2.27 -15.67
C ASP A 161 15.34 -2.14 -17.10
N THR A 162 14.03 -2.01 -17.21
CA THR A 162 13.32 -1.75 -18.46
C THR A 162 12.00 -1.03 -18.18
N ARG A 163 11.55 -0.22 -19.14
CA ARG A 163 10.25 0.44 -19.15
C ARG A 163 9.31 -0.11 -20.23
N ASP A 164 9.79 -1.06 -21.01
CA ASP A 164 9.00 -1.68 -22.06
C ASP A 164 8.01 -2.70 -21.48
N PRO A 165 6.69 -2.52 -21.66
CA PRO A 165 5.71 -3.46 -21.17
C PRO A 165 5.90 -4.89 -21.69
N ASP A 166 6.36 -5.05 -22.91
CA ASP A 166 6.59 -6.38 -23.49
C ASP A 166 7.74 -7.10 -22.79
N GLU A 167 8.87 -6.40 -22.55
CA GLU A 167 9.99 -6.95 -21.82
C GLU A 167 9.64 -7.27 -20.37
N ILE A 168 8.87 -6.40 -19.70
CA ILE A 168 8.39 -6.63 -18.32
C ILE A 168 7.53 -7.89 -18.27
N VAL A 169 6.51 -7.98 -19.14
CA VAL A 169 5.60 -9.14 -19.18
C VAL A 169 6.34 -10.43 -19.48
N GLU A 170 7.22 -10.42 -20.48
CA GLU A 170 8.02 -11.60 -20.86
C GLU A 170 8.94 -12.04 -19.72
N THR A 171 9.65 -11.11 -19.08
CA THR A 171 10.57 -11.42 -17.98
C THR A 171 9.82 -12.00 -16.79
N VAL A 172 8.71 -11.35 -16.36
CA VAL A 172 7.90 -11.81 -15.24
C VAL A 172 7.31 -13.19 -15.53
N ALA A 173 6.79 -13.43 -16.73
CA ALA A 173 6.25 -14.73 -17.11
C ALA A 173 7.30 -15.86 -17.02
N ARG A 174 8.57 -15.56 -17.40
CA ARG A 174 9.66 -16.55 -17.33
C ARG A 174 10.06 -16.91 -15.90
N ILE A 175 10.05 -15.94 -14.97
CA ILE A 175 10.44 -16.18 -13.57
C ILE A 175 9.26 -16.63 -12.67
N ALA A 176 8.04 -16.49 -13.14
CA ALA A 176 6.82 -16.78 -12.37
C ALA A 176 6.73 -18.22 -11.83
N LEU A 177 7.43 -19.16 -12.45
CA LEU A 177 7.45 -20.56 -12.02
C LEU A 177 7.92 -20.75 -10.57
N VAL A 178 8.77 -19.88 -10.07
CA VAL A 178 9.34 -19.94 -8.71
C VAL A 178 8.37 -19.39 -7.66
N PHE A 179 7.42 -18.54 -8.08
CA PHE A 179 6.54 -17.80 -7.18
C PHE A 179 5.12 -18.34 -7.15
N GLY A 180 4.46 -18.17 -6.01
CA GLY A 180 3.04 -18.48 -5.86
C GLY A 180 2.13 -17.30 -6.18
N GLY A 181 2.71 -16.10 -6.38
CA GLY A 181 1.98 -14.89 -6.77
C GLY A 181 2.93 -13.76 -7.17
N ILE A 182 2.39 -12.78 -7.87
CA ILE A 182 3.10 -11.59 -8.37
C ILE A 182 2.44 -10.33 -7.79
N ASN A 183 3.21 -9.54 -7.07
CA ASN A 183 2.85 -8.18 -6.68
C ASN A 183 3.56 -7.18 -7.60
N LEU A 184 2.81 -6.41 -8.36
CA LEU A 184 3.34 -5.28 -9.13
C LEU A 184 3.33 -4.04 -8.23
N GLU A 185 4.41 -3.26 -8.28
CA GLU A 185 4.63 -2.12 -7.39
C GLU A 185 5.30 -0.97 -8.14
N ASP A 186 4.88 0.26 -7.89
CA ASP A 186 5.53 1.48 -8.38
C ASP A 186 5.75 1.54 -9.91
N ILE A 187 4.85 0.92 -10.69
CA ILE A 187 4.83 0.98 -12.15
C ILE A 187 3.85 2.05 -12.60
N SER A 188 4.32 3.00 -13.41
CA SER A 188 3.52 4.16 -13.81
C SER A 188 2.33 3.82 -14.71
N ALA A 189 1.20 4.53 -14.47
CA ALA A 189 0.06 4.49 -15.38
C ALA A 189 0.37 5.26 -16.68
N PRO A 190 -0.17 4.86 -17.85
CA PRO A 190 -1.17 3.79 -18.03
C PRO A 190 -0.59 2.38 -18.22
N ARG A 191 0.75 2.21 -18.30
CA ARG A 191 1.41 0.92 -18.57
C ARG A 191 1.07 -0.16 -17.54
N CYS A 192 0.98 0.22 -16.28
CA CYS A 192 0.67 -0.72 -15.19
C CYS A 192 -0.62 -1.51 -15.43
N PHE A 193 -1.65 -0.88 -16.02
CA PHE A 193 -2.92 -1.55 -16.32
C PHE A 193 -2.78 -2.64 -17.37
N GLU A 194 -2.00 -2.36 -18.42
CA GLU A 194 -1.74 -3.32 -19.49
C GLU A 194 -0.89 -4.48 -19.00
N ILE A 195 0.19 -4.18 -18.27
CA ILE A 195 1.12 -5.18 -17.72
C ILE A 195 0.36 -6.14 -16.80
N GLU A 196 -0.42 -5.62 -15.86
CA GLU A 196 -1.21 -6.44 -14.94
C GLU A 196 -2.20 -7.32 -15.69
N LYS A 197 -2.99 -6.73 -16.59
CA LYS A 197 -4.00 -7.48 -17.38
C LYS A 197 -3.38 -8.60 -18.20
N ARG A 198 -2.23 -8.36 -18.82
CA ARG A 198 -1.52 -9.37 -19.63
C ARG A 198 -0.99 -10.50 -18.77
N LEU A 199 -0.37 -10.17 -17.64
CA LEU A 199 0.19 -11.16 -16.71
C LEU A 199 -0.93 -12.01 -16.07
N ASP A 200 -2.03 -11.40 -15.62
CA ASP A 200 -3.18 -12.12 -15.06
C ASP A 200 -3.81 -13.07 -16.10
N GLY A 201 -3.84 -12.66 -17.38
CA GLY A 201 -4.32 -13.52 -18.46
C GLY A 201 -3.37 -14.64 -18.90
N MET A 202 -2.08 -14.54 -18.57
CA MET A 202 -1.04 -15.50 -19.00
C MET A 202 -0.63 -16.48 -17.89
N LEU A 203 -0.69 -16.04 -16.64
CA LEU A 203 -0.18 -16.79 -15.49
C LEU A 203 -1.31 -17.56 -14.79
N ASP A 204 -1.00 -18.72 -14.29
CA ASP A 204 -1.90 -19.54 -13.46
C ASP A 204 -1.63 -19.35 -11.96
N ILE A 205 -1.19 -18.14 -11.59
CA ILE A 205 -0.97 -17.66 -10.23
C ILE A 205 -1.49 -16.23 -10.11
N PRO A 206 -1.90 -15.76 -8.90
CA PRO A 206 -2.45 -14.43 -8.72
C PRO A 206 -1.46 -13.34 -9.07
N VAL A 207 -1.93 -12.35 -9.83
CA VAL A 207 -1.25 -11.09 -10.13
C VAL A 207 -2.04 -9.94 -9.49
N PHE A 208 -1.37 -9.02 -8.83
CA PHE A 208 -2.00 -7.94 -8.10
C PHE A 208 -1.11 -6.70 -8.13
N HIS A 209 -1.66 -5.57 -8.54
CA HIS A 209 -0.96 -4.29 -8.50
C HIS A 209 -1.38 -3.50 -7.26
N ASP A 210 -0.49 -3.38 -6.29
CA ASP A 210 -0.86 -2.83 -4.98
C ASP A 210 -1.25 -1.35 -5.02
N ASP A 211 -0.55 -0.52 -5.79
CA ASP A 211 -0.91 0.91 -5.95
C ASP A 211 -2.30 1.13 -6.51
N GLN A 212 -2.80 0.18 -7.29
CA GLN A 212 -4.17 0.19 -7.80
C GLN A 212 -5.13 -0.34 -6.73
N HIS A 213 -5.01 -1.63 -6.46
CA HIS A 213 -6.04 -2.39 -5.76
C HIS A 213 -5.90 -2.31 -4.24
N GLY A 214 -4.67 -2.27 -3.70
CA GLY A 214 -4.45 -2.11 -2.27
C GLY A 214 -5.05 -0.79 -1.77
N THR A 215 -4.73 0.31 -2.43
CA THR A 215 -5.29 1.64 -2.13
C THR A 215 -6.81 1.67 -2.27
N ALA A 216 -7.35 1.06 -3.33
CA ALA A 216 -8.80 1.02 -3.56
C ALA A 216 -9.55 0.23 -2.47
N ILE A 217 -9.00 -0.91 -2.03
CA ILE A 217 -9.58 -1.76 -1.00
C ILE A 217 -9.64 -1.03 0.35
N VAL A 218 -8.55 -0.41 0.78
CA VAL A 218 -8.51 0.29 2.06
C VAL A 218 -9.35 1.56 2.06
N ALA A 219 -9.43 2.28 0.92
CA ALA A 219 -10.31 3.42 0.76
C ALA A 219 -11.80 3.00 0.84
N LEU A 220 -12.19 1.89 0.22
CA LEU A 220 -13.55 1.35 0.33
C LEU A 220 -13.85 0.93 1.77
N ALA A 221 -12.95 0.23 2.45
CA ALA A 221 -13.13 -0.20 3.83
C ALA A 221 -13.37 1.00 4.78
N ALA A 222 -12.56 2.04 4.65
CA ALA A 222 -12.72 3.27 5.41
C ALA A 222 -14.04 3.97 5.08
N LEU A 223 -14.42 4.02 3.79
CA LEU A 223 -15.67 4.64 3.35
C LEU A 223 -16.90 3.93 3.92
N GLU A 224 -16.92 2.62 3.97
CA GLU A 224 -18.05 1.85 4.54
C GLU A 224 -18.34 2.27 6.00
N ASN A 225 -17.30 2.45 6.82
CA ASN A 225 -17.44 2.94 8.18
C ASN A 225 -17.78 4.44 8.26
N ALA A 226 -17.19 5.28 7.40
CA ALA A 226 -17.49 6.71 7.34
C ALA A 226 -18.96 6.98 6.96
N VAL A 227 -19.49 6.16 6.04
CA VAL A 227 -20.93 6.20 5.67
C VAL A 227 -21.82 5.87 6.85
N CYS A 228 -21.46 4.86 7.68
CA CYS A 228 -22.18 4.56 8.92
C CYS A 228 -22.18 5.74 9.90
N ILE A 229 -21.02 6.41 10.09
CA ILE A 229 -20.89 7.57 11.01
C ILE A 229 -21.73 8.75 10.53
N THR A 230 -21.80 8.97 9.22
CA THR A 230 -22.54 10.11 8.65
C THR A 230 -24.02 9.82 8.41
N GLY A 231 -24.46 8.57 8.59
CA GLY A 231 -25.87 8.14 8.37
C GLY A 231 -26.30 8.16 6.90
N ARG A 232 -25.34 8.20 5.96
CA ARG A 232 -25.64 8.20 4.53
C ARG A 232 -25.86 6.79 3.98
N LYS A 233 -26.28 6.70 2.72
CA LYS A 233 -26.39 5.45 1.98
C LYS A 233 -25.40 5.48 0.81
N MET A 234 -24.72 4.38 0.57
CA MET A 234 -23.69 4.26 -0.48
C MET A 234 -24.24 4.65 -1.87
N GLU A 235 -25.47 4.23 -2.16
CA GLU A 235 -26.12 4.45 -3.46
C GLU A 235 -26.50 5.91 -3.72
N SER A 236 -26.55 6.75 -2.69
CA SER A 236 -26.87 8.18 -2.80
C SER A 236 -25.65 9.09 -2.79
N LEU A 237 -24.45 8.54 -2.59
CA LEU A 237 -23.24 9.36 -2.49
C LEU A 237 -22.85 9.96 -3.82
N LYS A 238 -22.41 11.21 -3.74
CA LYS A 238 -21.63 11.90 -4.77
C LYS A 238 -20.17 11.95 -4.31
N ILE A 239 -19.31 11.18 -4.99
CA ILE A 239 -17.90 11.04 -4.66
C ILE A 239 -17.05 11.74 -5.71
N VAL A 240 -16.11 12.57 -5.27
CA VAL A 240 -15.07 13.16 -6.10
C VAL A 240 -13.74 12.45 -5.83
N VAL A 241 -13.15 11.88 -6.88
CA VAL A 241 -11.82 11.25 -6.84
C VAL A 241 -10.85 12.18 -7.56
N SER A 242 -9.87 12.71 -6.84
CA SER A 242 -8.80 13.54 -7.41
C SER A 242 -7.54 12.72 -7.63
N GLY A 243 -7.10 12.65 -8.88
CA GLY A 243 -6.04 11.80 -9.38
C GLY A 243 -6.62 10.72 -10.30
N ALA A 244 -6.27 10.77 -11.60
CA ALA A 244 -6.71 9.81 -12.60
C ALA A 244 -5.53 8.93 -13.08
N GLY A 245 -4.65 8.57 -12.13
CA GLY A 245 -3.57 7.60 -12.26
C GLY A 245 -4.00 6.20 -11.82
N ALA A 246 -3.03 5.35 -11.48
CA ALA A 246 -3.24 3.97 -11.06
C ALA A 246 -4.25 3.86 -9.90
N ALA A 247 -3.98 4.53 -8.78
CA ALA A 247 -4.85 4.51 -7.60
C ALA A 247 -6.25 5.07 -7.88
N GLY A 248 -6.35 6.24 -8.53
CA GLY A 248 -7.64 6.91 -8.74
C GLY A 248 -8.59 6.14 -9.65
N ILE A 249 -8.08 5.53 -10.72
CA ILE A 249 -8.87 4.66 -11.60
C ILE A 249 -9.37 3.43 -10.83
N ALA A 250 -8.51 2.82 -10.02
CA ALA A 250 -8.87 1.64 -9.22
C ALA A 250 -9.88 1.97 -8.13
N VAL A 251 -9.70 3.10 -7.42
CA VAL A 251 -10.67 3.61 -6.43
C VAL A 251 -12.01 3.87 -7.08
N ALA A 252 -12.05 4.59 -8.20
CA ALA A 252 -13.31 4.83 -8.93
C ALA A 252 -13.96 3.51 -9.39
N GLY A 253 -13.15 2.52 -9.79
CA GLY A 253 -13.61 1.20 -10.22
C GLY A 253 -14.26 0.41 -9.08
N ILE A 254 -13.62 0.31 -7.93
CA ILE A 254 -14.15 -0.45 -6.79
C ILE A 254 -15.41 0.23 -6.21
N LEU A 255 -15.44 1.55 -6.16
CA LEU A 255 -16.62 2.32 -5.72
C LEU A 255 -17.81 2.11 -6.64
N ARG A 256 -17.60 2.13 -7.96
CA ARG A 256 -18.64 1.80 -8.95
C ARG A 256 -19.14 0.37 -8.77
N GLY A 257 -18.23 -0.58 -8.57
CA GLY A 257 -18.59 -1.98 -8.29
C GLY A 257 -19.30 -2.20 -6.96
N ARG A 258 -19.20 -1.24 -6.02
CA ARG A 258 -19.93 -1.22 -4.74
C ARG A 258 -21.31 -0.56 -4.85
N GLY A 259 -21.63 0.05 -5.98
CA GLY A 259 -22.93 0.66 -6.23
C GLY A 259 -23.03 2.11 -5.73
N VAL A 260 -21.93 2.86 -5.74
CA VAL A 260 -21.94 4.31 -5.44
C VAL A 260 -22.76 5.07 -6.49
N GLY A 261 -23.53 6.08 -6.05
CA GLY A 261 -24.47 6.80 -6.90
C GLY A 261 -23.80 7.63 -7.99
N GLU A 262 -22.96 8.58 -7.65
CA GLU A 262 -22.24 9.43 -8.61
C GLU A 262 -20.73 9.44 -8.28
N ILE A 263 -19.92 9.20 -9.30
CA ILE A 263 -18.44 9.28 -9.19
C ILE A 263 -17.94 10.28 -10.21
N ILE A 264 -17.20 11.30 -9.74
CA ILE A 264 -16.58 12.31 -10.57
C ILE A 264 -15.08 12.17 -10.42
N LEU A 265 -14.42 11.76 -11.50
CA LEU A 265 -12.97 11.67 -11.57
C LEU A 265 -12.38 13.01 -12.02
N CYS A 266 -11.35 13.48 -11.33
CA CYS A 266 -10.60 14.69 -11.67
C CYS A 266 -9.12 14.36 -11.89
N ASP A 267 -8.48 15.05 -12.80
CA ASP A 267 -7.03 15.07 -12.98
C ASP A 267 -6.49 16.51 -12.93
N SER A 268 -5.22 16.73 -13.27
CA SER A 268 -4.58 18.04 -13.26
C SER A 268 -5.25 19.09 -14.16
N LYS A 269 -6.13 18.65 -15.10
CA LYS A 269 -6.90 19.53 -15.98
C LYS A 269 -8.35 19.75 -15.51
N GLY A 270 -8.71 19.22 -14.35
CA GLY A 270 -10.06 19.28 -13.78
C GLY A 270 -10.87 18.01 -14.02
N ILE A 271 -12.19 18.17 -14.13
CA ILE A 271 -13.14 17.06 -14.30
C ILE A 271 -12.83 16.29 -15.59
N VAL A 272 -12.79 14.95 -15.50
CA VAL A 272 -12.70 14.07 -16.65
C VAL A 272 -14.05 14.08 -17.37
N SER A 273 -14.12 14.89 -18.43
CA SER A 273 -15.35 15.14 -19.21
C SER A 273 -15.30 14.48 -20.56
N ILE A 274 -16.46 14.05 -21.08
CA ILE A 274 -16.60 13.46 -22.42
C ILE A 274 -16.16 14.40 -23.55
N ASP A 275 -16.12 15.71 -23.31
CA ASP A 275 -15.72 16.72 -24.29
C ASP A 275 -14.20 16.85 -24.41
N ARG A 276 -13.43 16.14 -23.59
CA ARG A 276 -11.96 16.17 -23.61
C ARG A 276 -11.39 15.18 -24.63
N ASN A 277 -10.40 15.63 -25.40
CA ASN A 277 -9.73 14.86 -26.45
C ASN A 277 -8.43 14.17 -26.00
N ASP A 278 -8.04 14.37 -24.72
CA ASP A 278 -6.78 13.87 -24.16
C ASP A 278 -6.97 12.65 -23.25
N LEU A 279 -8.13 12.05 -23.26
CA LEU A 279 -8.45 10.91 -22.41
C LEU A 279 -7.95 9.59 -23.01
N ASN A 280 -7.23 8.81 -22.23
CA ASN A 280 -7.04 7.40 -22.53
C ASN A 280 -8.29 6.57 -22.20
N GLY A 281 -8.36 5.33 -22.66
CA GLY A 281 -9.54 4.47 -22.48
C GLY A 281 -9.93 4.25 -21.01
N TYR A 282 -8.98 4.25 -20.10
CA TYR A 282 -9.22 4.08 -18.65
C TYR A 282 -9.92 5.30 -18.05
N LYS A 283 -9.49 6.51 -18.39
CA LYS A 283 -10.14 7.76 -17.98
C LYS A 283 -11.51 7.91 -18.67
N GLN A 284 -11.60 7.57 -19.94
CA GLN A 284 -12.84 7.67 -20.70
C GLN A 284 -13.98 6.85 -20.09
N ALA A 285 -13.70 5.71 -19.46
CA ALA A 285 -14.68 4.89 -18.76
C ALA A 285 -15.37 5.60 -17.57
N PHE A 286 -14.80 6.71 -17.10
CA PHE A 286 -15.32 7.55 -16.01
C PHE A 286 -15.66 8.97 -16.45
N ALA A 287 -15.62 9.27 -17.75
CA ALA A 287 -15.92 10.60 -18.26
C ALA A 287 -17.40 10.95 -18.07
N VAL A 288 -17.65 12.15 -17.54
CA VAL A 288 -18.99 12.69 -17.30
C VAL A 288 -19.33 13.78 -18.32
N SER A 289 -20.62 14.13 -18.46
CA SER A 289 -21.10 15.13 -19.44
C SER A 289 -20.84 16.60 -19.04
N ARG A 290 -20.25 16.82 -17.88
CA ARG A 290 -19.91 18.17 -17.38
C ARG A 290 -18.41 18.34 -17.23
N GLY A 291 -17.89 19.51 -17.60
CA GLY A 291 -16.52 19.94 -17.30
C GLY A 291 -16.46 20.79 -16.05
N GLY A 292 -15.26 21.30 -15.74
CA GLY A 292 -15.00 22.19 -14.63
C GLY A 292 -13.73 21.84 -13.86
N SER A 293 -13.43 22.66 -12.85
CA SER A 293 -12.30 22.48 -11.94
C SER A 293 -12.60 21.44 -10.85
N LEU A 294 -11.57 21.10 -10.05
CA LEU A 294 -11.76 20.30 -8.83
C LEU A 294 -12.72 20.98 -7.84
N ALA A 295 -12.63 22.30 -7.71
CA ALA A 295 -13.55 23.08 -6.86
C ALA A 295 -15.00 22.97 -7.33
N ASP A 296 -15.24 22.95 -8.65
CA ASP A 296 -16.59 22.76 -9.21
C ASP A 296 -17.12 21.34 -8.95
N ALA A 297 -16.25 20.33 -8.99
CA ALA A 297 -16.60 18.95 -8.67
C ALA A 297 -17.03 18.78 -7.21
N LEU A 298 -16.29 19.43 -6.28
CA LEU A 298 -16.52 19.33 -4.84
C LEU A 298 -17.81 20.00 -4.36
N ARG A 299 -18.36 20.97 -5.10
CA ARG A 299 -19.63 21.59 -4.70
C ARG A 299 -20.75 20.57 -4.55
N GLY A 300 -21.25 20.48 -3.31
CA GLY A 300 -22.32 19.55 -2.97
C GLY A 300 -21.92 18.08 -3.06
N ALA A 301 -20.63 17.75 -3.07
CA ALA A 301 -20.16 16.39 -2.96
C ALA A 301 -20.24 15.90 -1.50
N ASP A 302 -20.46 14.61 -1.31
CA ASP A 302 -20.48 13.95 0.01
C ASP A 302 -19.08 13.51 0.44
N VAL A 303 -18.28 13.06 -0.53
CA VAL A 303 -16.99 12.42 -0.30
C VAL A 303 -15.95 13.01 -1.23
N PHE A 304 -14.78 13.28 -0.70
CA PHE A 304 -13.54 13.53 -1.43
C PHE A 304 -12.54 12.41 -1.17
N VAL A 305 -11.96 11.86 -2.23
CA VAL A 305 -10.83 10.93 -2.17
C VAL A 305 -9.70 11.50 -3.01
N GLY A 306 -8.64 11.93 -2.34
CA GLY A 306 -7.41 12.45 -2.97
C GLY A 306 -6.36 11.36 -3.08
N VAL A 307 -5.85 11.15 -4.29
CA VAL A 307 -4.71 10.26 -4.64
C VAL A 307 -3.87 10.94 -5.72
N SER A 308 -3.53 12.22 -5.50
CA SER A 308 -2.98 13.09 -6.55
C SER A 308 -1.75 13.90 -6.09
N ALA A 309 -1.95 15.12 -5.65
CA ALA A 309 -0.87 16.04 -5.33
C ALA A 309 -1.13 16.79 -4.02
N PRO A 310 -0.07 17.16 -3.29
CA PRO A 310 -0.21 17.84 -2.01
C PRO A 310 -0.87 19.21 -2.12
N GLY A 311 -1.70 19.57 -1.12
CA GLY A 311 -2.16 20.94 -0.89
C GLY A 311 -3.13 21.51 -1.94
N ILE A 312 -3.76 20.68 -2.77
CA ILE A 312 -4.65 21.14 -3.85
C ILE A 312 -6.09 21.41 -3.41
N VAL A 313 -6.44 21.06 -2.18
CA VAL A 313 -7.78 21.27 -1.63
C VAL A 313 -7.73 22.28 -0.50
N SER A 314 -8.50 23.36 -0.65
CA SER A 314 -8.62 24.39 0.38
C SER A 314 -9.78 24.13 1.34
N ARG A 315 -9.78 24.84 2.47
CA ARG A 315 -10.89 24.82 3.45
C ARG A 315 -12.23 25.19 2.82
N GLU A 316 -12.25 26.22 1.96
CA GLU A 316 -13.45 26.71 1.28
C GLU A 316 -14.02 25.64 0.33
N MET A 317 -13.15 24.89 -0.33
CA MET A 317 -13.57 23.78 -1.18
C MET A 317 -14.28 22.71 -0.35
N VAL A 318 -13.74 22.34 0.81
CA VAL A 318 -14.39 21.37 1.71
C VAL A 318 -15.69 21.93 2.29
N GLN A 319 -15.74 23.21 2.65
CA GLN A 319 -16.97 23.86 3.12
C GLN A 319 -18.07 23.92 2.06
N SER A 320 -17.72 23.86 0.77
CA SER A 320 -18.70 23.81 -0.33
C SER A 320 -19.33 22.40 -0.54
N MET A 321 -18.80 21.40 0.13
CA MET A 321 -19.35 20.04 0.12
C MET A 321 -20.64 19.94 0.95
N GLN A 322 -21.27 18.79 0.96
CA GLN A 322 -22.41 18.50 1.83
C GLN A 322 -22.03 18.59 3.32
N PRO A 323 -22.97 18.91 4.23
CA PRO A 323 -22.72 18.88 5.67
C PRO A 323 -22.14 17.53 6.12
N LYS A 324 -21.19 17.53 7.06
CA LYS A 324 -20.47 16.33 7.48
C LYS A 324 -19.71 15.64 6.32
N PRO A 325 -18.85 16.35 5.58
CA PRO A 325 -18.13 15.76 4.46
C PRO A 325 -17.18 14.66 4.91
N ILE A 326 -16.98 13.67 4.05
CA ILE A 326 -15.96 12.64 4.21
C ILE A 326 -14.77 13.04 3.35
N VAL A 327 -13.58 13.19 3.96
CA VAL A 327 -12.39 13.72 3.29
C VAL A 327 -11.21 12.77 3.50
N PHE A 328 -10.79 12.11 2.44
CA PHE A 328 -9.62 11.24 2.42
C PHE A 328 -8.52 11.89 1.60
N GLY A 329 -7.49 12.42 2.26
CA GLY A 329 -6.29 12.97 1.63
C GLY A 329 -5.16 11.94 1.69
N LEU A 330 -4.92 11.20 0.61
CA LEU A 330 -4.05 10.03 0.62
C LEU A 330 -2.69 10.26 -0.06
N SER A 331 -2.46 11.45 -0.61
CA SER A 331 -1.15 11.82 -1.14
C SER A 331 -0.07 11.79 -0.05
N ASN A 332 1.10 11.27 -0.37
CA ASN A 332 2.25 11.17 0.54
C ASN A 332 3.47 11.90 -0.05
N PRO A 333 4.31 12.52 0.78
CA PRO A 333 4.23 12.62 2.25
C PRO A 333 3.25 13.69 2.76
N VAL A 334 2.77 14.59 1.90
CA VAL A 334 1.82 15.65 2.24
C VAL A 334 0.48 15.38 1.57
N PRO A 335 -0.63 15.32 2.33
CA PRO A 335 -1.95 15.07 1.77
C PRO A 335 -2.48 16.24 0.92
N GLU A 336 -3.53 16.00 0.15
CA GLU A 336 -4.23 17.01 -0.65
C GLU A 336 -4.77 18.16 0.18
N VAL A 337 -5.11 17.88 1.43
CA VAL A 337 -5.48 18.86 2.46
C VAL A 337 -4.98 18.37 3.80
N MET A 338 -4.26 19.21 4.52
CA MET A 338 -3.82 18.90 5.87
C MET A 338 -5.00 18.90 6.84
N PRO A 339 -5.10 17.94 7.77
CA PRO A 339 -6.20 17.88 8.75
C PRO A 339 -6.40 19.18 9.52
N GLU A 340 -5.33 19.88 9.88
CA GLU A 340 -5.36 21.17 10.61
C GLU A 340 -6.09 22.28 9.85
N VAL A 341 -6.05 22.24 8.51
CA VAL A 341 -6.80 23.18 7.66
C VAL A 341 -8.31 23.00 7.86
N LEU A 342 -8.74 21.81 8.28
CA LEU A 342 -10.14 21.44 8.47
C LEU A 342 -10.60 21.55 9.94
N ASP A 343 -9.74 22.00 10.84
CA ASP A 343 -10.07 22.13 12.26
C ASP A 343 -11.36 22.94 12.47
N GLY A 344 -12.24 22.39 13.33
CA GLY A 344 -13.55 22.97 13.62
C GLY A 344 -14.65 22.71 12.58
N LEU A 345 -14.35 21.96 11.50
CA LEU A 345 -15.38 21.41 10.62
C LEU A 345 -15.87 20.05 11.16
N ASP A 346 -17.19 19.83 11.12
CA ASP A 346 -17.77 18.51 11.40
C ASP A 346 -17.55 17.59 10.19
N ALA A 347 -16.34 17.08 10.02
CA ALA A 347 -15.92 16.26 8.90
C ALA A 347 -15.34 14.92 9.37
N VAL A 348 -15.49 13.85 8.56
CA VAL A 348 -14.79 12.58 8.76
C VAL A 348 -13.51 12.62 7.93
N ILE A 349 -12.36 12.67 8.61
CA ILE A 349 -11.06 12.87 7.97
C ILE A 349 -10.20 11.60 8.09
N ALA A 350 -9.51 11.26 7.01
CA ALA A 350 -8.47 10.24 6.98
C ALA A 350 -7.32 10.66 6.05
N THR A 351 -6.13 10.16 6.34
CA THR A 351 -4.93 10.43 5.54
C THR A 351 -4.12 9.16 5.30
N GLY A 352 -3.12 9.21 4.41
CA GLY A 352 -2.14 8.13 4.24
C GLY A 352 -1.06 8.12 5.33
N ARG A 353 -0.97 9.15 6.16
CA ARG A 353 0.09 9.34 7.15
C ARG A 353 -0.16 8.56 8.44
N SER A 354 0.92 8.06 9.04
CA SER A 354 0.88 7.28 10.29
C SER A 354 0.77 8.13 11.56
N ASP A 355 1.01 9.43 11.47
CA ASP A 355 0.96 10.38 12.58
C ASP A 355 -0.43 10.99 12.80
N TYR A 356 -1.42 10.62 11.96
CA TYR A 356 -2.81 11.03 12.10
C TYR A 356 -3.75 9.85 12.40
N PRO A 357 -4.89 10.10 13.04
CA PRO A 357 -5.96 9.11 13.15
C PRO A 357 -6.46 8.67 11.77
N ASN A 358 -6.99 7.43 11.69
CA ASN A 358 -7.53 6.88 10.45
C ASN A 358 -6.52 6.83 9.29
N GLN A 359 -5.36 6.23 9.54
CA GLN A 359 -4.38 5.98 8.50
C GLN A 359 -4.92 5.00 7.46
N ILE A 360 -5.19 5.47 6.26
CA ILE A 360 -5.54 4.63 5.10
C ILE A 360 -4.23 4.20 4.43
N ASN A 361 -3.84 2.94 4.67
CA ASN A 361 -2.58 2.40 4.17
C ASN A 361 -2.82 1.00 3.58
N ASN A 362 -2.29 0.76 2.38
CA ASN A 362 -2.44 -0.50 1.64
C ASN A 362 -1.85 -1.72 2.38
N VAL A 363 -0.95 -1.52 3.36
CA VAL A 363 -0.45 -2.59 4.24
C VAL A 363 -1.56 -3.33 4.99
N LEU A 364 -2.72 -2.73 5.17
CA LEU A 364 -3.89 -3.39 5.73
C LEU A 364 -4.50 -4.44 4.78
N ALA A 365 -4.23 -4.35 3.48
CA ALA A 365 -4.85 -5.20 2.47
C ALA A 365 -3.90 -6.29 1.93
N PHE A 366 -2.80 -5.91 1.26
CA PHE A 366 -2.02 -6.83 0.42
C PHE A 366 -1.45 -8.04 1.18
N PRO A 367 -0.97 -7.95 2.45
CA PRO A 367 -0.41 -9.11 3.12
C PRO A 367 -1.46 -10.19 3.37
N GLY A 368 -2.66 -9.78 3.80
CA GLY A 368 -3.80 -10.67 4.02
C GLY A 368 -4.33 -11.26 2.71
N ILE A 369 -4.39 -10.47 1.64
CA ILE A 369 -4.84 -10.91 0.31
C ILE A 369 -3.93 -12.03 -0.21
N PHE A 370 -2.62 -11.83 -0.24
CA PHE A 370 -1.70 -12.87 -0.70
C PHE A 370 -1.63 -14.06 0.24
N ARG A 371 -1.73 -13.86 1.55
CA ARG A 371 -1.85 -14.97 2.50
C ARG A 371 -3.06 -15.84 2.17
N GLY A 372 -4.22 -15.25 1.91
CA GLY A 372 -5.43 -15.98 1.52
C GLY A 372 -5.27 -16.68 0.16
N ALA A 373 -4.83 -15.94 -0.85
CA ALA A 373 -4.66 -16.46 -2.20
C ALA A 373 -3.68 -17.63 -2.27
N LEU A 374 -2.54 -17.53 -1.57
CA LEU A 374 -1.55 -18.62 -1.49
C LEU A 374 -2.08 -19.84 -0.73
N SER A 375 -2.80 -19.63 0.39
CA SER A 375 -3.31 -20.73 1.22
C SER A 375 -4.29 -21.65 0.49
N CYS A 376 -5.12 -21.08 -0.39
CA CYS A 376 -6.05 -21.82 -1.23
C CYS A 376 -5.54 -22.06 -2.67
N ARG A 377 -4.31 -21.63 -2.97
CA ARG A 377 -3.71 -21.68 -4.32
C ARG A 377 -4.64 -21.07 -5.37
N SER A 378 -5.19 -19.88 -5.07
CA SER A 378 -6.07 -19.19 -6.01
C SER A 378 -5.35 -18.90 -7.32
N ARG A 379 -6.07 -19.01 -8.44
CA ARG A 379 -5.51 -18.71 -9.77
C ARG A 379 -5.37 -17.24 -10.04
N SER A 380 -6.27 -16.43 -9.46
CA SER A 380 -6.28 -14.97 -9.62
C SER A 380 -6.85 -14.30 -8.38
N ILE A 381 -6.74 -12.99 -8.29
CA ILE A 381 -7.39 -12.14 -7.27
C ILE A 381 -8.41 -11.27 -7.98
N THR A 382 -9.71 -11.47 -7.69
CA THR A 382 -10.82 -10.89 -8.43
C THR A 382 -11.35 -9.61 -7.79
N PRO A 383 -12.11 -8.79 -8.53
CA PRO A 383 -12.85 -7.66 -7.96
C PRO A 383 -13.82 -8.04 -6.83
N ALA A 384 -14.33 -9.26 -6.80
CA ALA A 384 -15.15 -9.75 -5.70
C ALA A 384 -14.30 -9.94 -4.44
N MET A 385 -13.10 -10.51 -4.57
CA MET A 385 -12.14 -10.64 -3.47
C MET A 385 -11.69 -9.28 -2.94
N TYR A 386 -11.53 -8.26 -3.79
CA TYR A 386 -11.24 -6.89 -3.34
C TYR A 386 -12.33 -6.34 -2.43
N ARG A 387 -13.60 -6.50 -2.82
CA ARG A 387 -14.74 -6.06 -2.00
C ARG A 387 -14.88 -6.88 -0.72
N ALA A 388 -14.65 -8.20 -0.79
CA ALA A 388 -14.66 -9.06 0.39
C ALA A 388 -13.58 -8.64 1.41
N ALA A 389 -12.36 -8.36 0.94
CA ALA A 389 -11.26 -7.85 1.76
C ALA A 389 -11.61 -6.49 2.39
N ALA A 390 -12.21 -5.56 1.62
CA ALA A 390 -12.67 -4.27 2.14
C ALA A 390 -13.73 -4.44 3.23
N GLY A 391 -14.74 -5.30 3.02
CA GLY A 391 -15.76 -5.61 4.01
C GLY A 391 -15.19 -6.26 5.27
N ALA A 392 -14.21 -7.15 5.14
CA ALA A 392 -13.53 -7.76 6.27
C ALA A 392 -12.77 -6.72 7.12
N LEU A 393 -12.05 -5.79 6.46
CA LEU A 393 -11.37 -4.68 7.12
C LEU A 393 -12.37 -3.75 7.84
N ALA A 394 -13.44 -3.36 7.16
CA ALA A 394 -14.48 -2.50 7.74
C ALA A 394 -15.11 -3.17 8.97
N GLY A 395 -15.36 -4.46 8.92
CA GLY A 395 -15.96 -5.24 10.01
C GLY A 395 -15.11 -5.36 11.27
N LEU A 396 -13.81 -5.08 11.20
CA LEU A 396 -12.93 -5.06 12.38
C LEU A 396 -13.13 -3.82 13.26
N VAL A 397 -13.71 -2.76 12.72
CA VAL A 397 -14.00 -1.52 13.45
C VAL A 397 -15.31 -1.69 14.21
N SER A 398 -15.25 -1.72 15.52
CA SER A 398 -16.44 -1.89 16.39
C SER A 398 -17.38 -0.67 16.31
N VAL A 399 -18.63 -0.84 16.76
CA VAL A 399 -19.58 0.28 16.89
C VAL A 399 -19.00 1.39 17.77
N ARG A 400 -18.40 1.02 18.90
CA ARG A 400 -17.76 1.97 19.83
C ARG A 400 -16.60 2.72 19.18
N ASP A 401 -15.81 2.05 18.36
CA ASP A 401 -14.70 2.71 17.65
C ASP A 401 -15.22 3.70 16.60
N ARG A 402 -16.31 3.35 15.89
CA ARG A 402 -16.98 4.27 14.96
C ARG A 402 -17.55 5.50 15.65
N GLU A 403 -18.18 5.32 16.82
CA GLU A 403 -18.67 6.42 17.65
C GLU A 403 -17.52 7.34 18.11
N ALA A 404 -16.32 6.79 18.27
CA ALA A 404 -15.11 7.55 18.56
C ALA A 404 -14.42 8.14 17.29
N GLY A 405 -15.06 8.05 16.11
CA GLY A 405 -14.55 8.60 14.84
C GLY A 405 -13.53 7.72 14.11
N ARG A 406 -13.33 6.47 14.54
CA ARG A 406 -12.45 5.53 13.81
C ARG A 406 -13.20 4.89 12.66
N ILE A 407 -12.57 4.89 11.48
CA ILE A 407 -13.17 4.33 10.26
C ILE A 407 -12.37 3.18 9.66
N ILE A 408 -11.16 2.92 10.17
CA ILE A 408 -10.30 1.84 9.71
C ILE A 408 -9.52 1.26 10.90
N PRO A 409 -9.17 -0.05 10.91
CA PRO A 409 -8.34 -0.62 11.96
C PRO A 409 -6.93 -0.04 11.94
N ALA A 410 -6.23 -0.09 13.07
CA ALA A 410 -4.83 0.29 13.14
C ALA A 410 -3.96 -0.69 12.32
N VAL A 411 -2.87 -0.19 11.74
CA VAL A 411 -1.94 -1.00 10.94
C VAL A 411 -1.39 -2.21 11.70
N PHE A 412 -1.13 -2.06 12.99
CA PHE A 412 -0.61 -3.12 13.86
C PHE A 412 -1.68 -3.97 14.56
N ASP A 413 -2.95 -3.89 14.13
CA ASP A 413 -4.00 -4.77 14.65
C ASP A 413 -3.76 -6.21 14.17
N PRO A 414 -3.47 -7.17 15.07
CA PRO A 414 -3.09 -8.53 14.69
C PRO A 414 -4.22 -9.31 14.00
N ARG A 415 -5.45 -8.82 14.05
CA ARG A 415 -6.62 -9.46 13.43
C ARG A 415 -6.69 -9.22 11.93
N VAL A 416 -6.05 -8.15 11.43
CA VAL A 416 -6.22 -7.65 10.06
C VAL A 416 -5.89 -8.71 9.02
N ALA A 417 -4.67 -9.23 9.02
CA ALA A 417 -4.23 -10.18 8.00
C ALA A 417 -5.07 -11.48 8.01
N GLY A 418 -5.49 -11.95 9.19
CA GLY A 418 -6.35 -13.11 9.33
C GLY A 418 -7.74 -12.89 8.74
N ALA A 419 -8.38 -11.75 9.06
CA ALA A 419 -9.71 -11.41 8.56
C ALA A 419 -9.74 -11.24 7.03
N VAL A 420 -8.76 -10.52 6.48
CA VAL A 420 -8.62 -10.33 5.03
C VAL A 420 -8.36 -11.67 4.34
N SER A 421 -7.45 -12.48 4.88
CA SER A 421 -7.12 -13.81 4.34
C SER A 421 -8.36 -14.73 4.28
N ALA A 422 -9.15 -14.79 5.36
CA ALA A 422 -10.37 -15.60 5.40
C ALA A 422 -11.38 -15.16 4.34
N ALA A 423 -11.64 -13.85 4.23
CA ALA A 423 -12.56 -13.30 3.23
C ALA A 423 -12.14 -13.60 1.79
N VAL A 424 -10.83 -13.54 1.50
CA VAL A 424 -10.28 -13.89 0.19
C VAL A 424 -10.47 -15.37 -0.11
N VAL A 425 -10.19 -16.25 0.87
CA VAL A 425 -10.38 -17.70 0.71
C VAL A 425 -11.86 -18.05 0.45
N GLU A 426 -12.76 -17.51 1.26
CA GLU A 426 -14.22 -17.75 1.09
C GLU A 426 -14.68 -17.34 -0.32
N CYS A 427 -14.22 -16.17 -0.78
CA CYS A 427 -14.55 -15.67 -2.10
C CYS A 427 -13.92 -16.55 -3.21
N ALA A 428 -12.66 -16.97 -3.06
CA ALA A 428 -11.98 -17.86 -4.01
C ALA A 428 -12.70 -19.18 -4.17
N VAL A 429 -13.18 -19.75 -3.07
CA VAL A 429 -13.97 -21.00 -3.06
C VAL A 429 -15.31 -20.78 -3.77
N ALA A 430 -16.02 -19.70 -3.44
CA ALA A 430 -17.31 -19.39 -4.04
C ALA A 430 -17.23 -19.15 -5.56
N GLU A 431 -16.12 -18.60 -6.05
CA GLU A 431 -15.87 -18.35 -7.47
C GLU A 431 -15.21 -19.54 -8.20
N GLY A 432 -14.92 -20.64 -7.49
CA GLY A 432 -14.29 -21.83 -8.08
C GLY A 432 -12.81 -21.61 -8.47
N LEU A 433 -12.14 -20.63 -7.89
CA LEU A 433 -10.75 -20.27 -8.15
C LEU A 433 -9.76 -20.94 -7.19
N ALA A 434 -10.24 -21.46 -6.07
CA ALA A 434 -9.42 -22.20 -5.12
C ALA A 434 -9.07 -23.58 -5.67
N ARG A 435 -7.79 -23.91 -5.71
CA ARG A 435 -7.28 -25.25 -6.09
C ARG A 435 -7.04 -26.16 -4.89
N ARG A 436 -7.00 -25.57 -3.70
CA ARG A 436 -6.85 -26.28 -2.43
C ARG A 436 -7.79 -25.69 -1.39
N MET A 437 -8.43 -26.54 -0.63
CA MET A 437 -9.13 -26.10 0.58
C MET A 437 -8.08 -25.91 1.69
N PRO A 438 -7.97 -24.72 2.31
CA PRO A 438 -7.10 -24.54 3.47
C PRO A 438 -7.54 -25.43 4.62
N GLU A 439 -6.56 -25.92 5.38
CA GLU A 439 -6.80 -26.71 6.61
C GLU A 439 -7.36 -25.86 7.74
#